data_4e668ecaee61eafda854ed0f6a58c38a
#
_entry.id   4e668ecaee61eafda854ed0f6a58c38a
#
_cell.length_a   1.000
_cell.length_b   1.000
_cell.length_c   1.000
_cell.angle_alpha   90.00
_cell.angle_beta   90.00
_cell.angle_gamma   90.00
#
_symmetry.space_group_name_H-M   'P 1'
#
loop_
_entity.id
_entity.type
_entity.pdbx_description
1 polymer ?
#
loop_
_entity_poly.entity_id
_entity_poly.type
_entity_poly.pdbx_seq_one_letter_code
_entity_poly.pdbx_strand_id
1 'polypeptide(L)'
;MDIRADNRRAADHEPDPTGGVVEATNRRLSDLDESRAFEEHWTCSRALNASLTLSHGDGTTEDFTDLCSSYGAVNFGHCNEDIRLPAQPGVDLVAGIYPPEAEKFARWLTNALDVNDFKVLFQVGGSFAVSTALSLALRNRPGKILAIEGGFHGLGLDALSATTAQRSMALHETPLRQSLASFVEVLTPGEMDIDWSAISCLIFEPIQGARGYVPLDAAWLHELCAQAKAARVTVIADEIQCGFYRFGDFSVARNIGLNPDVLLFSKSMTNGLYPFSAVVYRQTLEAAIGDGVVLAHTFQTSAIGCYAACAVADYIDTHDVEADCRR
;
A
#
# COMPACT_ATOMS: atom_id res chain seq x y z
N MET A 1 -13.63 -7.19 17.75
CA MET A 1 -12.92 -8.44 18.09
C MET A 1 -11.53 -8.04 18.51
N ASP A 2 -11.17 -8.27 19.77
CA ASP A 2 -9.98 -7.69 20.39
C ASP A 2 -8.74 -8.53 20.01
N ILE A 3 -7.94 -8.03 19.08
CA ILE A 3 -6.69 -8.67 18.59
C ILE A 3 -5.56 -8.58 19.65
N ARG A 4 -5.85 -8.16 20.88
CA ARG A 4 -4.84 -8.00 21.95
C ARG A 4 -4.62 -9.23 22.83
N ALA A 5 -5.32 -10.31 22.63
CA ALA A 5 -5.14 -11.53 23.42
C ALA A 5 -4.52 -12.61 22.55
N ASP A 6 -3.24 -12.74 22.56
CA ASP A 6 -2.49 -13.99 22.65
C ASP A 6 -1.11 -13.98 21.96
N ASN A 7 -0.30 -12.99 22.30
CA ASN A 7 1.13 -13.02 21.92
C ASN A 7 2.01 -13.75 22.96
N ARG A 8 1.45 -14.59 23.86
CA ARG A 8 2.21 -15.27 24.92
C ARG A 8 2.35 -16.79 24.75
N ARG A 9 1.92 -17.36 23.64
CA ARG A 9 1.99 -18.83 23.44
C ARG A 9 2.96 -19.31 22.35
N ALA A 10 3.86 -18.48 21.88
CA ALA A 10 4.87 -18.88 20.90
C ALA A 10 6.20 -19.37 21.52
N ALA A 11 6.27 -19.51 22.86
CA ALA A 11 7.40 -20.13 23.54
C ALA A 11 6.85 -21.28 24.37
N ASP A 12 7.27 -22.51 24.10
CA ASP A 12 7.01 -23.78 24.77
C ASP A 12 5.94 -24.69 24.12
N HIS A 13 6.10 -25.03 22.84
CA HIS A 13 5.55 -26.27 22.32
C HIS A 13 6.66 -27.31 22.22
N GLU A 14 6.81 -28.11 23.24
CA GLU A 14 7.42 -29.45 23.10
C GLU A 14 6.52 -30.28 22.17
N PRO A 15 7.08 -31.01 21.19
CA PRO A 15 6.27 -31.86 20.32
C PRO A 15 5.56 -32.93 21.14
N ASP A 16 4.25 -32.98 21.03
CA ASP A 16 3.41 -34.02 21.61
C ASP A 16 3.87 -35.41 21.09
N PRO A 17 4.31 -36.34 21.98
CA PRO A 17 4.76 -37.65 21.57
C PRO A 17 3.63 -38.63 21.19
N THR A 18 2.37 -38.22 21.29
CA THR A 18 1.24 -39.05 20.86
C THR A 18 0.87 -38.67 19.43
N GLY A 19 1.59 -39.23 18.45
CA GLY A 19 1.38 -38.99 17.02
C GLY A 19 -0.07 -39.13 16.55
N GLY A 20 -0.88 -38.14 16.88
CA GLY A 20 -2.15 -37.89 16.21
C GLY A 20 -1.84 -37.57 14.77
N VAL A 21 -2.20 -38.45 13.84
CA VAL A 21 -2.17 -38.18 12.39
C VAL A 21 -3.12 -37.02 12.17
N VAL A 22 -2.55 -35.82 12.07
CA VAL A 22 -3.27 -34.68 11.49
C VAL A 22 -3.60 -35.14 10.07
N GLU A 23 -4.89 -35.39 9.79
CA GLU A 23 -5.35 -35.63 8.43
C GLU A 23 -4.79 -34.48 7.58
N ALA A 24 -3.87 -34.82 6.70
CA ALA A 24 -3.31 -33.85 5.76
C ALA A 24 -4.48 -33.30 4.98
N THR A 25 -4.89 -32.08 5.28
CA THR A 25 -5.95 -31.39 4.55
C THR A 25 -5.54 -31.41 3.09
N ASN A 26 -6.44 -31.88 2.21
CA ASN A 26 -6.20 -32.02 0.76
C ASN A 26 -6.07 -30.63 0.08
N ARG A 27 -5.77 -29.60 0.89
CA ARG A 27 -5.61 -28.21 0.48
C ARG A 27 -4.30 -28.04 -0.30
N ARG A 28 -4.40 -27.41 -1.48
CA ARG A 28 -3.26 -27.12 -2.36
C ARG A 28 -2.66 -25.73 -2.12
N LEU A 29 -3.36 -24.86 -1.39
CA LEU A 29 -2.89 -23.54 -1.05
C LEU A 29 -1.86 -23.62 0.08
N SER A 30 -0.88 -22.71 0.05
CA SER A 30 0.17 -22.63 1.05
C SER A 30 -0.39 -22.19 2.41
N ASP A 31 0.16 -22.73 3.48
CA ASP A 31 -0.10 -22.26 4.85
C ASP A 31 0.81 -21.07 5.25
N LEU A 32 1.60 -20.53 4.32
CA LEU A 32 2.44 -19.35 4.55
C LEU A 32 1.70 -18.05 4.24
N ASP A 33 0.41 -18.09 3.94
CA ASP A 33 -0.46 -16.94 3.74
C ASP A 33 -1.24 -16.57 5.01
N GLU A 34 -2.09 -15.54 4.90
CA GLU A 34 -2.91 -15.02 6.00
C GLU A 34 -3.98 -16.01 6.48
N SER A 35 -4.27 -17.07 5.75
CA SER A 35 -5.26 -18.06 6.15
C SER A 35 -4.89 -18.79 7.44
N ARG A 36 -3.60 -18.77 7.82
CA ARG A 36 -3.16 -19.24 9.15
C ARG A 36 -3.74 -18.46 10.33
N ALA A 37 -4.21 -17.23 10.10
CA ALA A 37 -4.84 -16.42 11.16
C ALA A 37 -6.23 -16.95 11.55
N PHE A 38 -6.81 -17.85 10.76
CA PHE A 38 -8.11 -18.45 10.99
C PHE A 38 -7.94 -19.94 11.34
N GLU A 39 -8.53 -20.36 12.45
CA GLU A 39 -8.50 -21.76 12.90
C GLU A 39 -9.25 -22.70 11.94
N GLU A 40 -10.22 -22.14 11.19
CA GLU A 40 -11.03 -22.85 10.20
C GLU A 40 -10.78 -22.31 8.80
N HIS A 41 -10.87 -23.18 7.80
CA HIS A 41 -10.77 -22.79 6.39
C HIS A 41 -12.10 -22.25 5.90
N TRP A 42 -12.23 -20.94 5.88
CA TRP A 42 -13.39 -20.26 5.37
C TRP A 42 -13.20 -19.89 3.89
N THR A 43 -14.31 -19.89 3.16
CA THR A 43 -14.35 -19.36 1.81
C THR A 43 -15.39 -18.25 1.73
N CYS A 44 -15.08 -17.16 1.06
CA CYS A 44 -16.06 -16.09 0.82
C CYS A 44 -16.93 -16.51 -0.38
N SER A 45 -18.21 -16.82 -0.13
CA SER A 45 -19.17 -17.21 -1.16
C SER A 45 -19.92 -16.02 -1.76
N ARG A 46 -20.01 -14.91 -1.02
CA ARG A 46 -20.63 -13.67 -1.47
C ARG A 46 -20.02 -12.47 -0.77
N ALA A 47 -19.84 -11.40 -1.51
CA ALA A 47 -19.48 -10.08 -0.97
C ALA A 47 -20.33 -9.02 -1.67
N LEU A 48 -20.93 -8.09 -0.89
CA LEU A 48 -21.72 -6.98 -1.43
C LEU A 48 -21.69 -5.80 -0.46
N ASN A 49 -21.26 -4.66 -0.91
CA ASN A 49 -21.05 -3.47 -0.07
C ASN A 49 -20.20 -3.78 1.18
N ALA A 50 -20.76 -3.67 2.37
CA ALA A 50 -20.08 -4.02 3.63
C ALA A 50 -20.42 -5.44 4.14
N SER A 51 -21.14 -6.26 3.36
CA SER A 51 -21.58 -7.58 3.80
C SER A 51 -20.78 -8.68 3.13
N LEU A 52 -20.34 -9.67 3.92
CA LEU A 52 -19.69 -10.89 3.48
C LEU A 52 -20.49 -12.10 3.91
N THR A 53 -20.68 -13.08 3.03
CA THR A 53 -21.16 -14.41 3.40
C THR A 53 -19.98 -15.38 3.31
N LEU A 54 -19.57 -15.93 4.44
CA LEU A 54 -18.50 -16.91 4.54
C LEU A 54 -19.08 -18.31 4.67
N SER A 55 -18.45 -19.27 4.02
CA SER A 55 -18.82 -20.68 4.07
C SER A 55 -17.73 -21.45 4.82
N HIS A 56 -18.15 -22.28 5.76
CA HIS A 56 -17.29 -23.21 6.51
C HIS A 56 -17.06 -24.51 5.75
N GLY A 57 -16.08 -25.28 6.19
CA GLY A 57 -15.73 -26.56 5.58
C GLY A 57 -16.85 -27.62 5.65
N ASP A 58 -17.79 -27.49 6.58
CA ASP A 58 -18.97 -28.33 6.74
C ASP A 58 -20.15 -27.94 5.84
N GLY A 59 -20.00 -26.85 5.06
CA GLY A 59 -21.03 -26.31 4.15
C GLY A 59 -22.00 -25.33 4.82
N THR A 60 -21.88 -25.04 6.11
CA THR A 60 -22.64 -23.97 6.74
C THR A 60 -22.16 -22.60 6.30
N THR A 61 -23.04 -21.60 6.36
CA THR A 61 -22.71 -20.23 5.97
C THR A 61 -23.05 -19.26 7.09
N GLU A 62 -22.26 -18.18 7.20
CA GLU A 62 -22.48 -17.11 8.17
C GLU A 62 -22.27 -15.74 7.50
N ASP A 63 -23.10 -14.76 7.87
CA ASP A 63 -23.02 -13.40 7.36
C ASP A 63 -22.22 -12.51 8.31
N PHE A 64 -21.31 -11.70 7.74
CA PHE A 64 -20.46 -10.77 8.47
C PHE A 64 -20.59 -9.35 7.90
N THR A 65 -20.32 -8.37 8.75
CA THR A 65 -20.06 -7.00 8.31
C THR A 65 -18.56 -6.78 8.22
N ASP A 66 -18.06 -6.45 7.02
CA ASP A 66 -16.65 -6.13 6.79
C ASP A 66 -16.34 -4.70 7.25
N LEU A 67 -15.66 -4.58 8.38
CA LEU A 67 -15.15 -3.29 8.90
C LEU A 67 -13.69 -3.06 8.49
N CYS A 68 -13.04 -4.04 7.84
CA CYS A 68 -11.65 -3.99 7.41
C CYS A 68 -11.51 -3.46 5.97
N SER A 69 -12.54 -3.66 5.13
CA SER A 69 -12.52 -3.35 3.70
C SER A 69 -11.31 -3.97 2.99
N SER A 70 -10.97 -5.23 3.30
CA SER A 70 -9.78 -5.90 2.78
C SER A 70 -8.50 -5.06 2.96
N TYR A 71 -8.22 -4.66 4.19
CA TYR A 71 -7.10 -3.75 4.54
C TYR A 71 -7.18 -2.38 3.83
N GLY A 72 -8.38 -1.86 3.63
CA GLY A 72 -8.62 -0.60 2.95
C GLY A 72 -8.47 -0.68 1.43
N ALA A 73 -8.66 -1.85 0.83
CA ALA A 73 -8.61 -2.03 -0.62
C ALA A 73 -9.99 -1.87 -1.29
N VAL A 74 -11.08 -1.93 -0.52
CA VAL A 74 -12.47 -1.91 -1.03
C VAL A 74 -13.27 -0.81 -0.35
N ASN A 75 -12.78 0.43 -0.39
CA ASN A 75 -13.39 1.56 0.32
C ASN A 75 -14.80 1.90 -0.18
N PHE A 76 -15.09 1.62 -1.43
CA PHE A 76 -16.37 1.95 -2.07
C PHE A 76 -17.35 0.77 -2.09
N GLY A 77 -17.11 -0.25 -1.24
CA GLY A 77 -17.95 -1.44 -1.10
C GLY A 77 -17.56 -2.59 -2.03
N HIS A 78 -17.75 -3.81 -1.53
CA HIS A 78 -17.56 -5.04 -2.30
C HIS A 78 -18.55 -5.11 -3.46
N CYS A 79 -18.10 -5.59 -4.61
CA CYS A 79 -18.95 -5.79 -5.80
C CYS A 79 -19.83 -4.57 -6.10
N ASN A 80 -19.30 -3.38 -5.91
CA ASN A 80 -20.02 -2.13 -6.18
C ASN A 80 -20.47 -2.09 -7.63
N GLU A 81 -21.80 -1.91 -7.83
CA GLU A 81 -22.41 -1.98 -9.15
C GLU A 81 -22.04 -0.82 -10.07
N ASP A 82 -21.61 0.31 -9.51
CA ASP A 82 -21.19 1.50 -10.23
C ASP A 82 -19.69 1.47 -10.60
N ILE A 83 -18.92 0.54 -10.02
CA ILE A 83 -17.50 0.34 -10.31
C ILE A 83 -17.33 -0.99 -11.03
N ARG A 84 -17.42 -0.97 -12.37
CA ARG A 84 -17.39 -2.18 -13.19
C ARG A 84 -16.31 -2.14 -14.24
N LEU A 85 -15.67 -3.29 -14.45
CA LEU A 85 -14.83 -3.50 -15.61
C LEU A 85 -15.68 -3.68 -16.87
N PRO A 86 -15.20 -3.23 -18.05
CA PRO A 86 -15.87 -3.56 -19.30
C PRO A 86 -15.91 -5.08 -19.51
N ALA A 87 -17.01 -5.59 -20.05
CA ALA A 87 -17.18 -7.02 -20.31
C ALA A 87 -16.09 -7.58 -21.25
N GLN A 88 -15.63 -6.75 -22.18
CA GLN A 88 -14.46 -7.02 -23.03
C GLN A 88 -13.62 -5.75 -23.14
N PRO A 89 -12.42 -5.72 -22.59
CA PRO A 89 -11.48 -4.63 -22.83
C PRO A 89 -11.07 -4.62 -24.32
N GLY A 90 -10.97 -3.44 -24.91
CA GLY A 90 -10.53 -3.28 -26.30
C GLY A 90 -9.05 -3.62 -26.49
N VAL A 91 -8.29 -3.62 -25.41
CA VAL A 91 -6.85 -3.93 -25.35
C VAL A 91 -6.58 -4.79 -24.11
N ASP A 92 -5.71 -5.76 -24.23
CA ASP A 92 -5.22 -6.55 -23.10
C ASP A 92 -3.85 -6.04 -22.60
N LEU A 93 -2.77 -6.75 -22.85
CA LEU A 93 -1.42 -6.36 -22.47
C LEU A 93 -0.52 -6.25 -23.70
N VAL A 94 -0.06 -5.03 -23.99
CA VAL A 94 0.95 -4.78 -25.01
C VAL A 94 2.17 -4.13 -24.34
N ALA A 95 3.22 -4.91 -24.15
CA ALA A 95 4.40 -4.47 -23.44
C ALA A 95 5.01 -3.20 -24.06
N GLY A 96 5.19 -2.17 -23.23
CA GLY A 96 5.77 -0.88 -23.65
C GLY A 96 4.82 0.04 -24.42
N ILE A 97 3.54 -0.35 -24.60
CA ILE A 97 2.51 0.48 -25.22
C ILE A 97 1.34 0.63 -24.26
N TYR A 98 0.99 1.87 -23.94
CA TYR A 98 -0.04 2.19 -22.97
C TYR A 98 -1.44 2.16 -23.59
N PRO A 99 -2.45 1.61 -22.89
CA PRO A 99 -3.84 1.84 -23.26
C PRO A 99 -4.22 3.31 -23.04
N PRO A 100 -5.19 3.88 -23.79
CA PRO A 100 -5.63 5.27 -23.62
C PRO A 100 -6.05 5.60 -22.18
N GLU A 101 -6.59 4.64 -21.47
CA GLU A 101 -7.02 4.75 -20.07
C GLU A 101 -5.87 5.07 -19.12
N ALA A 102 -4.65 4.68 -19.45
CA ALA A 102 -3.49 5.01 -18.65
C ALA A 102 -3.27 6.53 -18.56
N GLU A 103 -3.30 7.21 -19.71
CA GLU A 103 -3.16 8.67 -19.76
C GLU A 103 -4.41 9.38 -19.18
N LYS A 104 -5.62 8.85 -19.46
CA LYS A 104 -6.87 9.34 -18.87
C LYS A 104 -6.78 9.35 -17.35
N PHE A 105 -6.41 8.22 -16.76
CA PHE A 105 -6.31 8.09 -15.30
C PHE A 105 -5.15 8.90 -14.71
N ALA A 106 -3.98 8.92 -15.36
CA ALA A 106 -2.86 9.72 -14.89
C ALA A 106 -3.21 11.22 -14.80
N ARG A 107 -3.90 11.77 -15.80
CA ARG A 107 -4.39 13.15 -15.79
C ARG A 107 -5.43 13.39 -14.70
N TRP A 108 -6.39 12.47 -14.57
CA TRP A 108 -7.38 12.57 -13.51
C TRP A 108 -6.72 12.58 -12.13
N LEU A 109 -5.78 11.68 -11.88
CA LEU A 109 -5.07 11.54 -10.60
C LEU A 109 -4.26 12.81 -10.26
N THR A 110 -3.51 13.35 -11.23
CA THR A 110 -2.73 14.58 -11.01
C THR A 110 -3.62 15.79 -10.79
N ASN A 111 -4.78 15.88 -11.47
CA ASN A 111 -5.78 16.93 -11.24
C ASN A 111 -6.43 16.80 -9.86
N ALA A 112 -6.83 15.59 -9.44
CA ALA A 112 -7.40 15.36 -8.11
C ALA A 112 -6.43 15.70 -6.97
N LEU A 113 -5.13 15.57 -7.22
CA LEU A 113 -4.06 15.96 -6.28
C LEU A 113 -3.66 17.44 -6.36
N ASP A 114 -4.15 18.17 -7.35
CA ASP A 114 -3.73 19.55 -7.66
C ASP A 114 -2.20 19.67 -7.81
N VAL A 115 -1.62 18.82 -8.67
CA VAL A 115 -0.18 18.79 -8.95
C VAL A 115 0.07 18.86 -10.47
N ASN A 116 0.73 19.92 -10.92
CA ASN A 116 0.95 20.19 -12.35
C ASN A 116 2.34 19.77 -12.85
N ASP A 117 3.30 19.64 -11.95
CA ASP A 117 4.71 19.30 -12.23
C ASP A 117 5.06 17.85 -11.86
N PHE A 118 4.03 16.99 -11.82
CA PHE A 118 4.18 15.57 -11.50
C PHE A 118 3.88 14.68 -12.71
N LYS A 119 4.49 13.51 -12.69
CA LYS A 119 4.24 12.40 -13.61
C LYS A 119 3.74 11.18 -12.84
N VAL A 120 3.15 10.24 -13.55
CA VAL A 120 2.62 9.00 -12.99
C VAL A 120 3.29 7.82 -13.64
N LEU A 121 3.82 6.91 -12.80
CA LEU A 121 4.31 5.62 -13.21
C LEU A 121 3.45 4.54 -12.54
N PHE A 122 2.82 3.68 -13.33
CA PHE A 122 1.99 2.61 -12.81
C PHE A 122 2.82 1.39 -12.43
N GLN A 123 2.33 0.61 -11.46
CA GLN A 123 2.97 -0.60 -10.98
C GLN A 123 1.92 -1.65 -10.58
N VAL A 124 2.35 -2.88 -10.30
CA VAL A 124 1.49 -3.99 -9.85
C VAL A 124 1.51 -4.08 -8.33
N GLY A 125 0.52 -3.46 -7.68
CA GLY A 125 0.39 -3.49 -6.23
C GLY A 125 1.35 -2.60 -5.47
N GLY A 126 1.02 -2.35 -4.19
CA GLY A 126 1.68 -1.34 -3.36
C GLY A 126 3.18 -1.57 -3.15
N SER A 127 3.61 -2.80 -2.89
CA SER A 127 5.04 -3.09 -2.66
C SER A 127 5.92 -2.71 -3.84
N PHE A 128 5.45 -2.91 -5.09
CA PHE A 128 6.18 -2.49 -6.28
C PHE A 128 6.19 -0.96 -6.45
N ALA A 129 5.12 -0.27 -6.05
CA ALA A 129 5.13 1.19 -6.02
C ALA A 129 6.18 1.72 -5.04
N VAL A 130 6.27 1.15 -3.83
CA VAL A 130 7.31 1.49 -2.85
C VAL A 130 8.70 1.21 -3.41
N SER A 131 8.97 0.02 -3.95
CA SER A 131 10.25 -0.34 -4.58
C SER A 131 10.66 0.66 -5.66
N THR A 132 9.70 1.08 -6.49
CA THR A 132 9.92 2.06 -7.54
C THR A 132 10.27 3.44 -6.96
N ALA A 133 9.53 3.91 -5.96
CA ALA A 133 9.80 5.19 -5.30
C ALA A 133 11.16 5.22 -4.61
N LEU A 134 11.52 4.15 -3.90
CA LEU A 134 12.84 4.00 -3.29
C LEU A 134 13.95 3.99 -4.34
N SER A 135 13.73 3.29 -5.46
CA SER A 135 14.68 3.27 -6.57
C SER A 135 14.87 4.65 -7.22
N LEU A 136 13.78 5.42 -7.41
CA LEU A 136 13.84 6.80 -7.89
C LEU A 136 14.69 7.67 -6.95
N ALA A 137 14.40 7.60 -5.65
CA ALA A 137 15.07 8.41 -4.65
C ALA A 137 16.57 8.07 -4.51
N LEU A 138 16.92 6.77 -4.43
CA LEU A 138 18.29 6.30 -4.29
C LEU A 138 19.16 6.60 -5.54
N ARG A 139 18.54 6.66 -6.72
CA ARG A 139 19.23 7.07 -7.96
C ARG A 139 19.44 8.58 -8.02
N ASN A 140 18.49 9.36 -7.49
CA ASN A 140 18.62 10.80 -7.42
C ASN A 140 19.71 11.20 -6.41
N ARG A 141 19.80 10.52 -5.27
CA ARG A 141 20.79 10.77 -4.22
C ARG A 141 21.14 9.47 -3.48
N PRO A 142 22.42 9.01 -3.49
CA PRO A 142 22.83 7.88 -2.66
C PRO A 142 22.71 8.19 -1.16
N GLY A 143 22.31 7.21 -0.37
CA GLY A 143 22.15 7.34 1.07
C GLY A 143 21.25 6.27 1.64
N LYS A 144 20.88 6.42 2.91
CA LYS A 144 19.93 5.54 3.60
C LYS A 144 18.48 5.97 3.34
N ILE A 145 17.58 5.04 3.52
CA ILE A 145 16.14 5.29 3.63
C ILE A 145 15.85 5.65 5.08
N LEU A 146 15.24 6.80 5.35
CA LEU A 146 14.69 7.15 6.66
C LEU A 146 13.22 6.73 6.68
N ALA A 147 12.88 5.74 7.51
CA ALA A 147 11.52 5.26 7.69
C ALA A 147 11.01 5.63 9.09
N ILE A 148 9.71 5.89 9.21
CA ILE A 148 9.09 6.21 10.50
C ILE A 148 8.69 4.92 11.23
N GLU A 149 9.03 4.82 12.52
CA GLU A 149 8.65 3.69 13.35
C GLU A 149 7.13 3.47 13.36
N GLY A 150 6.69 2.22 13.17
CA GLY A 150 5.29 1.83 13.08
C GLY A 150 4.72 1.85 11.66
N GLY A 151 5.52 2.24 10.65
CA GLY A 151 5.12 2.22 9.24
C GLY A 151 5.11 0.82 8.63
N PHE A 152 4.21 0.59 7.67
CA PHE A 152 4.13 -0.61 6.85
C PHE A 152 4.17 -0.23 5.36
N HIS A 153 5.22 -0.61 4.67
CA HIS A 153 5.47 -0.21 3.27
C HIS A 153 5.46 -1.39 2.28
N GLY A 154 5.17 -2.60 2.76
CA GLY A 154 5.05 -3.79 1.93
C GLY A 154 6.00 -4.92 2.34
N LEU A 155 5.97 -6.03 1.58
CA LEU A 155 6.65 -7.28 1.88
C LEU A 155 7.76 -7.66 0.88
N GLY A 156 7.98 -6.87 -0.19
CA GLY A 156 9.21 -6.98 -1.01
C GLY A 156 10.43 -6.63 -0.14
N LEU A 157 11.60 -7.22 -0.41
CA LEU A 157 12.78 -7.09 0.47
C LEU A 157 13.16 -5.64 0.78
N ASP A 158 13.09 -4.78 -0.20
CA ASP A 158 13.35 -3.34 -0.08
C ASP A 158 12.24 -2.61 0.70
N ALA A 159 10.98 -2.82 0.33
CA ALA A 159 9.82 -2.29 1.03
C ALA A 159 9.75 -2.82 2.47
N LEU A 160 10.03 -4.12 2.66
CA LEU A 160 10.09 -4.76 3.97
C LEU A 160 11.21 -4.18 4.85
N SER A 161 12.32 -3.74 4.27
CA SER A 161 13.39 -3.09 5.01
C SER A 161 12.95 -1.78 5.68
N ALA A 162 12.03 -1.05 5.04
CA ALA A 162 11.43 0.18 5.56
C ALA A 162 10.18 -0.09 6.44
N THR A 163 9.64 -1.33 6.43
CA THR A 163 8.50 -1.73 7.27
C THR A 163 8.96 -2.00 8.70
N THR A 164 8.37 -1.33 9.65
CA THR A 164 8.67 -1.47 11.09
C THR A 164 7.47 -1.95 11.90
N ALA A 165 6.26 -1.82 11.36
CA ALA A 165 5.05 -2.42 11.92
C ALA A 165 5.10 -3.94 11.82
N GLN A 166 4.38 -4.62 12.72
CA GLN A 166 4.25 -6.08 12.71
C GLN A 166 5.61 -6.79 12.66
N ARG A 167 6.42 -6.55 13.67
CA ARG A 167 7.82 -7.05 13.78
C ARG A 167 7.97 -8.57 13.55
N SER A 168 6.93 -9.37 13.78
CA SER A 168 6.91 -10.81 13.48
C SER A 168 6.89 -11.12 11.98
N MET A 169 6.40 -10.20 11.15
CA MET A 169 6.43 -10.30 9.68
C MET A 169 7.68 -9.63 9.11
N ALA A 170 8.20 -8.62 9.81
CA ALA A 170 9.43 -7.96 9.43
C ALA A 170 10.62 -8.89 9.75
N LEU A 171 11.60 -8.94 8.88
CA LEU A 171 12.83 -9.75 8.97
C LEU A 171 13.70 -9.46 10.23
N HIS A 172 13.11 -8.97 11.32
CA HIS A 172 13.84 -8.39 12.44
C HIS A 172 14.74 -9.36 13.22
N GLU A 173 14.57 -10.67 13.05
CA GLU A 173 15.35 -11.69 13.78
C GLU A 173 16.22 -12.56 12.87
N THR A 174 16.33 -12.23 11.59
CA THR A 174 17.17 -12.99 10.67
C THR A 174 18.54 -12.32 10.46
N PRO A 175 19.58 -13.08 10.05
CA PRO A 175 20.88 -12.50 9.65
C PRO A 175 20.76 -11.44 8.55
N LEU A 176 19.71 -11.50 7.73
CA LEU A 176 19.41 -10.52 6.69
C LEU A 176 19.07 -9.14 7.26
N ARG A 177 18.55 -9.07 8.49
CA ARG A 177 18.30 -7.80 9.21
C ARG A 177 19.54 -6.93 9.30
N GLN A 178 20.70 -7.50 9.66
CA GLN A 178 21.93 -6.72 9.80
C GLN A 178 22.36 -6.11 8.46
N SER A 179 22.15 -6.84 7.37
CA SER A 179 22.44 -6.35 6.03
C SER A 179 21.47 -5.24 5.60
N LEU A 180 20.17 -5.41 5.89
CA LEU A 180 19.13 -4.40 5.57
C LEU A 180 19.23 -3.16 6.45
N ALA A 181 19.62 -3.27 7.73
CA ALA A 181 19.83 -2.14 8.63
C ALA A 181 20.91 -1.16 8.13
N SER A 182 21.80 -1.60 7.25
CA SER A 182 22.77 -0.70 6.61
C SER A 182 22.11 0.28 5.61
N PHE A 183 20.92 -0.03 5.12
CA PHE A 183 20.18 0.77 4.13
C PHE A 183 19.06 1.59 4.72
N VAL A 184 18.58 1.26 5.92
CA VAL A 184 17.43 1.90 6.55
C VAL A 184 17.81 2.44 7.92
N GLU A 185 17.38 3.66 8.17
CA GLU A 185 17.39 4.29 9.48
C GLU A 185 15.93 4.48 9.93
N VAL A 186 15.63 4.17 11.18
CA VAL A 186 14.26 4.24 11.70
C VAL A 186 14.19 5.40 12.69
N LEU A 187 13.24 6.30 12.44
CA LEU A 187 12.98 7.47 13.27
C LEU A 187 11.74 7.23 14.13
N THR A 188 11.87 7.44 15.43
CA THR A 188 10.71 7.42 16.33
C THR A 188 9.86 8.68 16.13
N PRO A 189 8.52 8.57 16.04
CA PRO A 189 7.66 9.74 15.92
C PRO A 189 7.91 10.77 17.02
N GLY A 190 8.13 12.02 16.62
CA GLY A 190 8.46 13.14 17.51
C GLY A 190 9.96 13.44 17.60
N GLU A 191 10.84 12.54 17.20
CA GLU A 191 12.29 12.80 17.13
C GLU A 191 12.66 13.69 15.94
N MET A 192 13.73 14.50 16.11
CA MET A 192 14.20 15.44 15.08
C MET A 192 15.73 15.47 14.96
N ASP A 193 16.46 14.61 15.72
CA ASP A 193 17.92 14.52 15.64
C ASP A 193 18.33 13.57 14.51
N ILE A 194 18.54 14.14 13.31
CA ILE A 194 18.75 13.39 12.07
C ILE A 194 20.00 13.92 11.37
N ASP A 195 20.92 13.03 11.03
CA ASP A 195 22.01 13.34 10.09
C ASP A 195 21.51 13.27 8.63
N TRP A 196 20.89 14.33 8.17
CA TRP A 196 20.37 14.45 6.82
C TRP A 196 21.42 14.24 5.72
N SER A 197 22.72 14.35 6.04
CA SER A 197 23.78 14.14 5.04
C SER A 197 23.87 12.69 4.59
N ALA A 198 23.47 11.75 5.45
CA ALA A 198 23.46 10.32 5.20
C ALA A 198 22.16 9.79 4.57
N ILE A 199 21.11 10.63 4.48
CA ILE A 199 19.76 10.20 4.06
C ILE A 199 19.54 10.49 2.57
N SER A 200 19.01 9.50 1.86
CA SER A 200 18.55 9.60 0.46
C SER A 200 17.09 10.03 0.38
N CYS A 201 16.23 9.36 1.14
CA CYS A 201 14.80 9.65 1.17
C CYS A 201 14.21 9.44 2.55
N LEU A 202 13.12 10.17 2.81
CA LEU A 202 12.21 9.98 3.92
C LEU A 202 10.94 9.31 3.38
N ILE A 203 10.51 8.19 3.98
CA ILE A 203 9.24 7.54 3.66
C ILE A 203 8.36 7.42 4.90
N PHE A 204 7.08 7.75 4.76
CA PHE A 204 6.11 7.68 5.86
C PHE A 204 4.69 7.45 5.34
N GLU A 205 3.86 6.81 6.17
CA GLU A 205 2.41 6.84 6.04
C GLU A 205 1.88 8.02 6.86
N PRO A 206 1.08 8.95 6.31
CA PRO A 206 0.45 10.02 7.12
C PRO A 206 -0.44 9.48 8.25
N ILE A 207 -1.10 8.35 8.00
CA ILE A 207 -1.84 7.56 8.99
C ILE A 207 -1.32 6.13 8.90
N GLN A 208 -0.70 5.65 9.96
CA GLN A 208 -0.07 4.33 10.02
C GLN A 208 -1.13 3.24 10.21
N GLY A 209 -1.47 2.56 9.10
CA GLY A 209 -2.55 1.58 9.09
C GLY A 209 -2.27 0.36 9.94
N ALA A 210 -1.14 -0.28 9.73
CA ALA A 210 -0.77 -1.52 10.43
C ALA A 210 -0.50 -1.34 11.93
N ARG A 211 -0.29 -0.10 12.39
CA ARG A 211 -0.15 0.27 13.81
C ARG A 211 -1.51 0.44 14.51
N GLY A 212 -2.62 0.33 13.80
CA GLY A 212 -3.96 0.54 14.33
C GLY A 212 -4.53 1.90 13.93
N TYR A 213 -4.22 2.37 12.73
CA TYR A 213 -4.70 3.63 12.16
C TYR A 213 -4.28 4.86 12.96
N VAL A 214 -3.02 4.92 13.36
CA VAL A 214 -2.47 6.02 14.16
C VAL A 214 -2.04 7.15 13.23
N PRO A 215 -2.66 8.35 13.32
CA PRO A 215 -2.19 9.51 12.59
C PRO A 215 -0.86 9.99 13.16
N LEU A 216 0.05 10.37 12.29
CA LEU A 216 1.25 11.10 12.70
C LEU A 216 0.91 12.56 12.96
N ASP A 217 1.60 13.19 13.90
CA ASP A 217 1.40 14.60 14.22
C ASP A 217 1.73 15.49 13.00
N ALA A 218 0.75 16.27 12.55
CA ALA A 218 0.88 17.08 11.35
C ALA A 218 1.95 18.17 11.48
N ALA A 219 2.09 18.81 12.66
CA ALA A 219 3.08 19.85 12.86
C ALA A 219 4.50 19.27 12.83
N TRP A 220 4.69 18.10 13.43
CA TRP A 220 5.95 17.38 13.37
C TRP A 220 6.28 16.94 11.94
N LEU A 221 5.30 16.40 11.17
CA LEU A 221 5.51 16.04 9.76
C LEU A 221 5.88 17.24 8.89
N HIS A 222 5.27 18.40 9.13
CA HIS A 222 5.63 19.63 8.43
C HIS A 222 7.10 20.01 8.66
N GLU A 223 7.54 20.03 9.92
CA GLU A 223 8.93 20.35 10.26
C GLU A 223 9.89 19.31 9.68
N LEU A 224 9.59 18.02 9.83
CA LEU A 224 10.40 16.92 9.31
C LEU A 224 10.56 17.01 7.77
N CYS A 225 9.47 17.23 7.06
CA CYS A 225 9.48 17.40 5.60
C CYS A 225 10.22 18.67 5.17
N ALA A 226 10.12 19.76 5.94
CA ALA A 226 10.83 20.98 5.65
C ALA A 226 12.36 20.80 5.78
N GLN A 227 12.82 20.11 6.84
CA GLN A 227 14.23 19.78 7.01
C GLN A 227 14.73 18.82 5.93
N ALA A 228 13.98 17.77 5.60
CA ALA A 228 14.30 16.85 4.51
C ALA A 228 14.51 17.60 3.19
N LYS A 229 13.59 18.50 2.84
CA LYS A 229 13.68 19.32 1.63
C LYS A 229 14.85 20.29 1.64
N ALA A 230 15.12 20.96 2.77
CA ALA A 230 16.29 21.83 2.92
C ALA A 230 17.59 21.05 2.68
N ALA A 231 17.64 19.79 3.09
CA ALA A 231 18.75 18.87 2.85
C ALA A 231 18.73 18.20 1.46
N ARG A 232 17.75 18.51 0.62
CA ARG A 232 17.53 17.86 -0.71
C ARG A 232 17.30 16.36 -0.63
N VAL A 233 16.66 15.90 0.44
CA VAL A 233 16.22 14.53 0.65
C VAL A 233 14.85 14.35 -0.01
N THR A 234 14.66 13.30 -0.77
CA THR A 234 13.37 12.99 -1.41
C THR A 234 12.34 12.61 -0.37
N VAL A 235 11.19 13.27 -0.37
CA VAL A 235 10.09 13.01 0.56
C VAL A 235 9.03 12.15 -0.13
N ILE A 236 8.76 10.97 0.43
CA ILE A 236 7.81 9.98 -0.08
C ILE A 236 6.67 9.84 0.92
N ALA A 237 5.45 10.21 0.53
CA ALA A 237 4.23 9.93 1.29
C ALA A 237 3.59 8.65 0.76
N ASP A 238 3.51 7.64 1.61
CA ASP A 238 2.86 6.38 1.32
C ASP A 238 1.38 6.48 1.70
N GLU A 239 0.54 6.68 0.69
CA GLU A 239 -0.91 6.76 0.83
C GLU A 239 -1.62 5.52 0.26
N ILE A 240 -0.91 4.41 0.14
CA ILE A 240 -1.45 3.15 -0.36
C ILE A 240 -2.67 2.71 0.45
N GLN A 241 -2.66 2.92 1.75
CA GLN A 241 -3.78 2.55 2.62
C GLN A 241 -4.64 3.73 3.03
N CYS A 242 -4.07 4.90 3.29
CA CYS A 242 -4.81 6.04 3.83
C CYS A 242 -5.43 6.94 2.77
N GLY A 243 -5.04 6.81 1.49
CA GLY A 243 -5.59 7.58 0.39
C GLY A 243 -6.98 7.10 -0.08
N PHE A 244 -7.48 7.72 -1.14
CA PHE A 244 -8.78 7.39 -1.75
C PHE A 244 -9.92 7.37 -0.74
N TYR A 245 -10.05 8.44 0.03
CA TYR A 245 -11.13 8.68 1.01
C TYR A 245 -11.21 7.69 2.17
N ARG A 246 -10.17 6.85 2.41
CA ARG A 246 -10.20 5.93 3.56
C ARG A 246 -10.46 6.62 4.89
N PHE A 247 -10.00 7.85 5.03
CA PHE A 247 -10.16 8.70 6.22
C PHE A 247 -10.87 10.02 5.92
N GLY A 248 -11.69 10.06 4.87
CA GLY A 248 -12.49 11.21 4.49
C GLY A 248 -11.84 12.13 3.46
N ASP A 249 -10.53 12.02 3.24
CA ASP A 249 -9.79 12.84 2.29
C ASP A 249 -9.25 11.99 1.13
N PHE A 250 -9.20 12.57 -0.08
CA PHE A 250 -8.60 11.89 -1.24
C PHE A 250 -7.11 11.61 -1.01
N SER A 251 -6.37 12.59 -0.50
CA SER A 251 -4.97 12.46 -0.07
C SER A 251 -4.80 13.13 1.28
N VAL A 252 -4.42 12.35 2.29
CA VAL A 252 -4.19 12.84 3.65
C VAL A 252 -3.00 13.81 3.69
N ALA A 253 -1.88 13.47 3.03
CA ALA A 253 -0.70 14.34 2.99
C ALA A 253 -1.03 15.71 2.37
N ARG A 254 -1.77 15.72 1.27
CA ARG A 254 -2.18 16.98 0.61
C ARG A 254 -3.16 17.78 1.47
N ASN A 255 -4.12 17.10 2.10
CA ASN A 255 -5.11 17.77 2.93
C ASN A 255 -4.49 18.46 4.15
N ILE A 256 -3.50 17.85 4.78
CA ILE A 256 -2.75 18.50 5.87
C ILE A 256 -1.68 19.49 5.38
N GLY A 257 -1.66 19.82 4.09
CA GLY A 257 -0.78 20.85 3.50
C GLY A 257 0.65 20.41 3.23
N LEU A 258 0.97 19.11 3.28
CA LEU A 258 2.28 18.61 2.86
C LEU A 258 2.42 18.63 1.34
N ASN A 259 3.64 18.79 0.89
CA ASN A 259 3.97 18.74 -0.54
C ASN A 259 5.14 17.78 -0.78
N PRO A 260 4.91 16.45 -0.68
CA PRO A 260 5.95 15.45 -0.88
C PRO A 260 6.44 15.45 -2.34
N ASP A 261 7.59 14.85 -2.58
CA ASP A 261 8.14 14.70 -3.94
C ASP A 261 7.57 13.47 -4.64
N VAL A 262 7.10 12.51 -3.85
CA VAL A 262 6.45 11.28 -4.34
C VAL A 262 5.24 10.97 -3.46
N LEU A 263 4.13 10.62 -4.11
CA LEU A 263 2.90 10.10 -3.49
C LEU A 263 2.63 8.71 -4.05
N LEU A 264 2.31 7.75 -3.18
CA LEU A 264 2.04 6.37 -3.55
C LEU A 264 0.57 6.03 -3.32
N PHE A 265 -0.06 5.43 -4.33
CA PHE A 265 -1.45 4.98 -4.27
C PHE A 265 -1.57 3.54 -4.76
N SER A 266 -2.48 2.78 -4.17
CA SER A 266 -2.85 1.41 -4.56
C SER A 266 -4.20 1.05 -3.94
N LYS A 267 -4.43 -0.21 -3.61
CA LYS A 267 -5.62 -0.67 -2.87
C LYS A 267 -6.92 -0.12 -3.44
N SER A 268 -7.55 0.86 -2.77
CA SER A 268 -8.82 1.47 -3.19
C SER A 268 -8.77 2.17 -4.54
N MET A 269 -7.59 2.44 -5.08
CA MET A 269 -7.42 2.98 -6.42
C MET A 269 -8.13 2.14 -7.50
N THR A 270 -8.31 0.85 -7.25
CA THR A 270 -9.06 -0.07 -8.12
C THR A 270 -10.23 -0.75 -7.40
N ASN A 271 -10.53 -0.34 -6.17
CA ASN A 271 -11.58 -0.94 -5.33
C ASN A 271 -11.49 -2.48 -5.27
N GLY A 272 -10.27 -3.03 -5.17
CA GLY A 272 -10.03 -4.47 -5.07
C GLY A 272 -10.18 -5.26 -6.39
N LEU A 273 -10.55 -4.63 -7.51
CA LEU A 273 -10.78 -5.32 -8.78
C LEU A 273 -9.50 -5.83 -9.44
N TYR A 274 -8.38 -5.13 -9.23
CA TYR A 274 -7.10 -5.51 -9.81
C TYR A 274 -5.92 -5.00 -8.97
N PRO A 275 -4.83 -5.77 -8.79
CA PRO A 275 -3.64 -5.30 -8.10
C PRO A 275 -2.91 -4.27 -8.95
N PHE A 276 -3.17 -2.99 -8.70
CA PHE A 276 -2.62 -1.87 -9.44
C PHE A 276 -2.19 -0.76 -8.49
N SER A 277 -1.18 0.01 -8.87
CA SER A 277 -0.67 1.11 -8.07
C SER A 277 -0.10 2.23 -8.94
N ALA A 278 -0.02 3.42 -8.36
CA ALA A 278 0.54 4.60 -8.98
C ALA A 278 1.64 5.19 -8.10
N VAL A 279 2.77 5.49 -8.71
CA VAL A 279 3.84 6.34 -8.19
C VAL A 279 3.67 7.70 -8.85
N VAL A 280 3.17 8.67 -8.10
CA VAL A 280 2.99 10.06 -8.56
C VAL A 280 4.19 10.84 -8.06
N TYR A 281 5.04 11.31 -8.96
CA TYR A 281 6.32 11.88 -8.59
C TYR A 281 6.63 13.17 -9.34
N ARG A 282 7.38 14.05 -8.68
CA ARG A 282 7.84 15.31 -9.27
C ARG A 282 8.75 15.05 -10.47
N GLN A 283 8.44 15.64 -11.63
CA GLN A 283 9.19 15.40 -12.89
C GLN A 283 10.68 15.73 -12.79
N THR A 284 11.08 16.57 -11.83
CA THR A 284 12.50 16.88 -11.59
C THR A 284 13.30 15.67 -11.12
N LEU A 285 12.66 14.67 -10.48
CA LEU A 285 13.33 13.41 -10.12
C LEU A 285 13.69 12.59 -11.35
N GLU A 286 12.85 12.57 -12.37
CA GLU A 286 13.13 11.89 -13.63
C GLU A 286 14.32 12.53 -14.36
N ALA A 287 14.35 13.86 -14.41
CA ALA A 287 15.46 14.60 -15.03
C ALA A 287 16.81 14.34 -14.32
N ALA A 288 16.80 14.10 -13.02
CA ALA A 288 18.02 13.81 -12.25
C ALA A 288 18.57 12.40 -12.49
N ILE A 289 17.71 11.44 -12.86
CA ILE A 289 18.11 10.04 -13.10
C ILE A 289 18.81 9.88 -14.45
N GLY A 290 18.49 10.72 -15.42
CA GLY A 290 19.06 10.72 -16.76
C GLY A 290 18.46 9.65 -17.70
N ASP A 291 18.87 9.72 -18.97
CA ASP A 291 18.39 8.83 -20.01
C ASP A 291 18.90 7.38 -19.81
N GLY A 292 18.04 6.41 -20.13
CA GLY A 292 18.42 4.99 -20.17
C GLY A 292 18.08 4.18 -18.90
N VAL A 293 17.51 4.80 -17.86
CA VAL A 293 16.95 4.06 -16.72
C VAL A 293 15.49 3.71 -17.02
N VAL A 294 15.17 2.43 -16.98
CA VAL A 294 13.81 1.92 -17.13
C VAL A 294 13.37 1.29 -15.82
N LEU A 295 12.35 1.85 -15.18
CA LEU A 295 11.72 1.31 -13.98
C LEU A 295 10.40 0.63 -14.35
N ALA A 296 10.49 -0.38 -15.20
CA ALA A 296 9.36 -1.05 -15.81
C ALA A 296 9.41 -2.57 -15.63
N HIS A 297 8.24 -3.19 -15.64
CA HIS A 297 8.08 -4.64 -15.75
C HIS A 297 6.87 -4.95 -16.65
N THR A 298 6.71 -6.21 -17.04
CA THR A 298 5.75 -6.66 -18.05
C THR A 298 4.31 -6.15 -17.83
N PHE A 299 3.83 -6.19 -16.59
CA PHE A 299 2.43 -5.83 -16.26
C PHE A 299 2.24 -4.40 -15.76
N GLN A 300 3.24 -3.55 -15.86
CA GLN A 300 3.24 -2.19 -15.32
C GLN A 300 2.01 -1.36 -15.77
N THR A 301 1.60 -1.50 -17.02
CA THR A 301 0.48 -0.77 -17.61
C THR A 301 -0.60 -1.73 -18.10
N SER A 302 -0.96 -2.69 -17.26
CA SER A 302 -2.07 -3.58 -17.55
C SER A 302 -3.34 -2.79 -17.87
N ALA A 303 -3.93 -3.05 -19.03
CA ALA A 303 -5.16 -2.41 -19.45
C ALA A 303 -6.29 -2.63 -18.43
N ILE A 304 -6.39 -3.83 -17.86
CA ILE A 304 -7.38 -4.13 -16.81
C ILE A 304 -7.19 -3.25 -15.59
N GLY A 305 -5.94 -3.02 -15.15
CA GLY A 305 -5.63 -2.11 -14.05
C GLY A 305 -6.04 -0.67 -14.36
N CYS A 306 -5.76 -0.21 -15.58
CA CYS A 306 -6.16 1.13 -16.03
C CYS A 306 -7.69 1.28 -16.12
N TYR A 307 -8.41 0.26 -16.63
CA TYR A 307 -9.88 0.27 -16.66
C TYR A 307 -10.47 0.29 -15.24
N ALA A 308 -9.94 -0.51 -14.32
CA ALA A 308 -10.40 -0.52 -12.94
C ALA A 308 -10.18 0.84 -12.26
N ALA A 309 -9.01 1.44 -12.45
CA ALA A 309 -8.70 2.77 -11.91
C ALA A 309 -9.61 3.86 -12.51
N CYS A 310 -9.86 3.82 -13.82
CA CYS A 310 -10.81 4.75 -14.46
C CYS A 310 -12.25 4.55 -13.95
N ALA A 311 -12.69 3.32 -13.69
CA ALA A 311 -14.03 3.07 -13.14
C ALA A 311 -14.18 3.66 -11.74
N VAL A 312 -13.13 3.59 -10.91
CA VAL A 312 -13.11 4.25 -9.59
C VAL A 312 -13.10 5.78 -9.74
N ALA A 313 -12.32 6.32 -10.68
CA ALA A 313 -12.30 7.75 -10.97
C ALA A 313 -13.70 8.27 -11.40
N ASP A 314 -14.33 7.58 -12.35
CA ASP A 314 -15.67 7.91 -12.82
C ASP A 314 -16.72 7.81 -11.67
N TYR A 315 -16.57 6.86 -10.74
CA TYR A 315 -17.39 6.74 -9.54
C TYR A 315 -17.21 7.97 -8.63
N ILE A 316 -15.97 8.36 -8.35
CA ILE A 316 -15.66 9.52 -7.50
C ILE A 316 -16.20 10.81 -8.12
N ASP A 317 -16.10 10.97 -9.43
CA ASP A 317 -16.58 12.16 -10.14
C ASP A 317 -18.12 12.28 -10.16
N THR A 318 -18.84 11.15 -10.03
CA THR A 318 -20.30 11.10 -10.12
C THR A 318 -21.02 10.98 -8.77
N HIS A 319 -20.28 10.71 -7.68
CA HIS A 319 -20.82 10.56 -6.34
C HIS A 319 -20.16 11.58 -5.38
N ASP A 320 -20.90 12.04 -4.40
CA ASP A 320 -20.36 12.91 -3.35
C ASP A 320 -19.66 12.08 -2.26
N VAL A 321 -18.54 11.44 -2.66
CA VAL A 321 -17.78 10.52 -1.80
C VAL A 321 -17.31 11.21 -0.52
N GLU A 322 -16.93 12.49 -0.60
CA GLU A 322 -16.48 13.25 0.56
C GLU A 322 -17.60 13.42 1.59
N ALA A 323 -18.83 13.76 1.13
CA ALA A 323 -19.97 13.87 2.02
C ALA A 323 -20.37 12.52 2.61
N ASP A 324 -20.26 11.44 1.83
CA ASP A 324 -20.57 10.09 2.31
C ASP A 324 -19.59 9.64 3.40
N CYS A 325 -18.31 9.96 3.29
CA CYS A 325 -17.30 9.66 4.30
C CYS A 325 -17.48 10.44 5.61
N ARG A 326 -18.18 11.59 5.58
CA ARG A 326 -18.41 12.44 6.76
C ARG A 326 -19.70 12.09 7.55
N ARG A 327 -20.49 11.16 7.07
CA ARG A 327 -21.73 10.66 7.73
C ARG A 327 -21.42 9.54 8.70
#